data_18864de33a02eddbd62d4883cae4326e
#
_entry.id   18864de33a02eddbd62d4883cae4326e
#
_cell.length_a   1.000
_cell.length_b   1.000
_cell.length_c   1.000
_cell.angle_alpha   90.00
_cell.angle_beta   90.00
_cell.angle_gamma   90.00
#
_symmetry.space_group_name_H-M   'P 1'
#
loop_
_entity.id
_entity.type
_entity.pdbx_description
1 polymer ?
#
loop_
_entity_poly.entity_id
_entity_poly.type
_entity_poly.pdbx_seq_one_letter_code
_entity_poly.pdbx_strand_id
1 'polypeptide(L)'
;GLTVAGFRLVPTNSSVCGESALASLPHIEQAFINAPAGMSEDDFERKLYIARRQAEKALEPTDPVFYLPTLSCRVISYKGLVMPDNLPVFYPDLNDARFASSLVVFHQRFSTNTWPQWRLAQPFRYLAHNGEINTVQGNRNWSRAREQKFATPLIPDMDAIRPIVGTKGSDSMSLDNMV
;
A
#
# COMPACT_ATOMS: atom_id res chain seq x y z
N GLY A 1 7.78 18.76 -12.54
CA GLY A 1 7.74 17.45 -11.86
C GLY A 1 7.13 17.55 -10.47
N LEU A 2 6.90 16.41 -9.82
CA LEU A 2 6.53 16.37 -8.41
C LEU A 2 7.68 16.85 -7.54
N THR A 3 7.37 17.45 -6.40
CA THR A 3 8.37 17.86 -5.40
C THR A 3 8.00 17.31 -4.03
N VAL A 4 8.99 16.81 -3.30
CA VAL A 4 8.80 16.38 -1.92
C VAL A 4 8.78 17.62 -1.03
N ALA A 5 7.67 17.83 -0.33
CA ALA A 5 7.50 18.92 0.64
C ALA A 5 8.12 18.60 2.00
N GLY A 6 8.18 17.33 2.36
CA GLY A 6 8.78 16.87 3.61
C GLY A 6 8.36 15.47 3.99
N PHE A 7 8.87 15.03 5.14
CA PHE A 7 8.56 13.76 5.76
C PHE A 7 8.13 13.97 7.21
N ARG A 8 7.33 13.06 7.71
CA ARG A 8 6.91 13.02 9.11
C ARG A 8 7.00 11.58 9.61
N LEU A 9 7.63 11.38 10.77
CA LEU A 9 7.46 10.13 11.50
C LEU A 9 6.00 10.04 11.97
N VAL A 10 5.33 8.95 11.64
CA VAL A 10 3.95 8.72 12.09
C VAL A 10 3.97 8.38 13.58
N PRO A 11 3.24 9.12 14.43
CA PRO A 11 3.15 8.78 15.84
C PRO A 11 2.53 7.40 16.04
N THR A 12 3.21 6.54 16.80
CA THR A 12 2.74 5.20 17.11
C THR A 12 2.94 4.89 18.58
N ASN A 13 1.99 4.15 19.17
CA ASN A 13 2.10 3.62 20.52
C ASN A 13 2.22 2.09 20.46
N SER A 14 3.45 1.61 20.53
CA SER A 14 3.76 0.18 20.44
C SER A 14 3.37 -0.65 21.67
N SER A 15 2.96 -0.01 22.79
CA SER A 15 2.57 -0.72 24.02
C SER A 15 1.37 -1.66 23.85
N VAL A 16 0.58 -1.48 22.78
CA VAL A 16 -0.60 -2.29 22.47
C VAL A 16 -0.31 -3.44 21.51
N CYS A 17 0.94 -3.59 21.08
CA CYS A 17 1.39 -4.67 20.19
C CYS A 17 1.77 -5.91 20.98
N GLY A 18 1.44 -7.10 20.45
CA GLY A 18 1.99 -8.35 20.97
C GLY A 18 3.45 -8.56 20.54
N GLU A 19 4.12 -9.51 21.19
CA GLU A 19 5.56 -9.78 20.96
C GLU A 19 5.92 -10.00 19.50
N SER A 20 5.14 -10.79 18.75
CA SER A 20 5.39 -11.06 17.33
C SER A 20 5.25 -9.81 16.46
N ALA A 21 4.35 -8.90 16.82
CA ALA A 21 4.18 -7.64 16.13
C ALA A 21 5.34 -6.68 16.43
N LEU A 22 5.77 -6.64 17.69
CA LEU A 22 6.92 -5.83 18.12
C LEU A 22 8.23 -6.29 17.44
N ALA A 23 8.45 -7.60 17.34
CA ALA A 23 9.65 -8.15 16.72
C ALA A 23 9.84 -7.75 15.24
N SER A 24 8.76 -7.33 14.59
CA SER A 24 8.76 -6.94 13.17
C SER A 24 8.17 -5.54 12.93
N LEU A 25 8.08 -4.71 13.99
CA LEU A 25 7.52 -3.36 13.92
C LEU A 25 8.30 -2.51 12.91
N PRO A 26 7.66 -2.00 11.87
CA PRO A 26 8.32 -1.16 10.89
C PRO A 26 8.53 0.27 11.41
N HIS A 27 9.52 0.95 10.87
CA HIS A 27 9.61 2.40 10.92
C HIS A 27 8.57 2.99 9.97
N ILE A 28 7.66 3.83 10.48
CA ILE A 28 6.50 4.31 9.73
C ILE A 28 6.62 5.81 9.49
N GLU A 29 6.72 6.18 8.22
CA GLU A 29 6.81 7.58 7.80
C GLU A 29 5.73 7.95 6.78
N GLN A 30 5.40 9.23 6.74
CA GLN A 30 4.60 9.84 5.68
C GLN A 30 5.45 10.82 4.89
N ALA A 31 5.40 10.71 3.56
CA ALA A 31 5.94 11.70 2.64
C ALA A 31 4.83 12.66 2.20
N PHE A 32 5.12 13.94 2.19
CA PHE A 32 4.23 14.97 1.64
C PHE A 32 4.76 15.42 0.28
N ILE A 33 3.91 15.37 -0.73
CA ILE A 33 4.30 15.63 -2.12
C ILE A 33 3.40 16.71 -2.71
N ASN A 34 4.01 17.71 -3.32
CA ASN A 34 3.32 18.77 -4.02
C ASN A 34 3.18 18.43 -5.51
N ALA A 35 1.99 18.66 -6.04
CA ALA A 35 1.75 18.71 -7.47
C ALA A 35 2.20 20.05 -8.04
N PRO A 36 2.70 20.11 -9.29
CA PRO A 36 2.86 21.35 -10.01
C PRO A 36 1.53 22.09 -10.20
N ALA A 37 1.60 23.41 -10.26
CA ALA A 37 0.41 24.23 -10.55
C ALA A 37 -0.25 23.79 -11.87
N GLY A 38 -1.58 23.68 -11.87
CA GLY A 38 -2.37 23.31 -13.04
C GLY A 38 -2.39 21.81 -13.38
N MET A 39 -1.72 20.95 -12.59
CA MET A 39 -1.84 19.50 -12.78
C MET A 39 -3.23 19.01 -12.34
N SER A 40 -3.87 18.18 -13.16
CA SER A 40 -5.12 17.53 -12.77
C SER A 40 -4.89 16.52 -11.64
N GLU A 41 -5.94 16.25 -10.86
CA GLU A 41 -5.88 15.24 -9.78
C GLU A 41 -5.57 13.84 -10.33
N ASP A 42 -6.15 13.48 -11.49
CA ASP A 42 -5.87 12.20 -12.15
C ASP A 42 -4.42 12.07 -12.61
N ASP A 43 -3.82 13.14 -13.12
CA ASP A 43 -2.41 13.14 -13.49
C ASP A 43 -1.50 13.07 -12.26
N PHE A 44 -1.90 13.73 -11.19
CA PHE A 44 -1.17 13.67 -9.94
C PHE A 44 -1.21 12.26 -9.36
N GLU A 45 -2.38 11.66 -9.25
CA GLU A 45 -2.55 10.29 -8.76
C GLU A 45 -1.73 9.29 -9.59
N ARG A 46 -1.77 9.40 -10.90
CA ARG A 46 -0.98 8.55 -11.80
C ARG A 46 0.53 8.71 -11.60
N LYS A 47 1.00 9.93 -11.40
CA LYS A 47 2.43 10.18 -11.11
C LYS A 47 2.84 9.63 -9.74
N LEU A 48 1.99 9.74 -8.75
CA LEU A 48 2.21 9.13 -7.42
C LEU A 48 2.28 7.60 -7.52
N TYR A 49 1.39 6.99 -8.30
CA TYR A 49 1.43 5.55 -8.56
C TYR A 49 2.75 5.12 -9.21
N ILE A 50 3.19 5.82 -10.26
CA ILE A 50 4.47 5.53 -10.93
C ILE A 50 5.64 5.68 -9.94
N ALA A 51 5.67 6.77 -9.18
CA ALA A 51 6.71 7.01 -8.18
C ALA A 51 6.75 5.92 -7.10
N ARG A 52 5.58 5.48 -6.62
CA ARG A 52 5.46 4.35 -5.69
C ARG A 52 6.10 3.09 -6.27
N ARG A 53 5.72 2.72 -7.50
CA ARG A 53 6.25 1.50 -8.14
C ARG A 53 7.76 1.56 -8.36
N GLN A 54 8.28 2.73 -8.74
CA GLN A 54 9.72 2.93 -8.91
C GLN A 54 10.47 2.84 -7.58
N ALA A 55 9.95 3.43 -6.50
CA ALA A 55 10.54 3.35 -5.18
C ALA A 55 10.56 1.91 -4.64
N GLU A 56 9.44 1.18 -4.77
CA GLU A 56 9.35 -0.23 -4.37
C GLU A 56 10.39 -1.09 -5.13
N LYS A 57 10.50 -0.91 -6.45
CA LYS A 57 11.49 -1.62 -7.28
C LYS A 57 12.94 -1.29 -6.91
N ALA A 58 13.22 -0.02 -6.64
CA ALA A 58 14.57 0.43 -6.30
C ALA A 58 15.04 -0.09 -4.94
N LEU A 59 14.12 -0.24 -3.99
CA LEU A 59 14.44 -0.66 -2.62
C LEU A 59 14.35 -2.17 -2.40
N GLU A 60 13.59 -2.91 -3.20
CA GLU A 60 13.44 -4.36 -3.06
C GLU A 60 14.77 -5.14 -2.93
N PRO A 61 15.86 -4.80 -3.66
CA PRO A 61 17.13 -5.52 -3.53
C PRO A 61 17.85 -5.29 -2.20
N THR A 62 17.65 -4.14 -1.55
CA THR A 62 18.34 -3.73 -0.32
C THR A 62 17.47 -3.84 0.91
N ASP A 63 16.17 -3.64 0.75
CA ASP A 63 15.16 -3.75 1.81
C ASP A 63 13.92 -4.49 1.30
N PRO A 64 13.91 -5.83 1.32
CA PRO A 64 12.82 -6.64 0.80
C PRO A 64 11.53 -6.55 1.64
N VAL A 65 11.58 -5.92 2.82
CA VAL A 65 10.41 -5.71 3.68
C VAL A 65 9.81 -4.31 3.53
N PHE A 66 10.51 -3.41 2.85
CA PHE A 66 10.00 -2.08 2.51
C PHE A 66 8.70 -2.18 1.71
N TYR A 67 7.74 -1.34 2.05
CA TYR A 67 6.50 -1.22 1.28
C TYR A 67 5.87 0.16 1.46
N LEU A 68 5.10 0.57 0.47
CA LEU A 68 4.29 1.78 0.49
C LEU A 68 2.81 1.37 0.51
N PRO A 69 2.13 1.42 1.67
CA PRO A 69 0.70 1.09 1.75
C PRO A 69 -0.12 1.93 0.79
N THR A 70 0.12 3.23 0.80
CA THR A 70 -0.46 4.20 -0.12
C THR A 70 0.58 5.27 -0.47
N LEU A 71 0.57 5.73 -1.71
CA LEU A 71 1.11 6.99 -2.15
C LEU A 71 0.07 7.56 -3.11
N SER A 72 -0.84 8.38 -2.59
CA SER A 72 -2.07 8.77 -3.24
C SER A 72 -2.53 10.13 -2.72
N CYS A 73 -3.18 10.92 -3.57
CA CYS A 73 -3.88 12.13 -3.14
C CYS A 73 -5.35 11.88 -2.76
N ARG A 74 -5.83 10.62 -2.88
CA ARG A 74 -7.22 10.23 -2.64
C ARG A 74 -7.40 9.32 -1.46
N VAL A 75 -6.40 8.50 -1.15
CA VAL A 75 -6.50 7.41 -0.17
C VAL A 75 -5.33 7.45 0.79
N ILE A 76 -5.62 7.25 2.07
CA ILE A 76 -4.62 7.02 3.10
C ILE A 76 -4.95 5.71 3.82
N SER A 77 -3.93 4.89 4.12
CA SER A 77 -4.09 3.64 4.87
C SER A 77 -3.38 3.71 6.21
N TYR A 78 -4.14 3.38 7.25
CA TYR A 78 -3.60 3.06 8.58
C TYR A 78 -3.82 1.58 8.82
N LYS A 79 -2.77 0.80 8.96
CA LYS A 79 -2.85 -0.65 9.13
C LYS A 79 -1.73 -1.19 9.99
N GLY A 80 -1.95 -2.34 10.61
CA GLY A 80 -0.94 -2.94 11.47
C GLY A 80 -1.30 -4.32 12.02
N LEU A 81 -0.34 -4.92 12.69
CA LEU A 81 -0.50 -6.17 13.44
C LEU A 81 -0.97 -5.86 14.87
N VAL A 82 -2.15 -5.27 15.00
CA VAL A 82 -2.76 -4.91 16.28
C VAL A 82 -4.20 -5.41 16.34
N MET A 83 -4.70 -5.58 17.54
CA MET A 83 -6.14 -5.86 17.73
C MET A 83 -6.96 -4.67 17.22
N PRO A 84 -8.14 -4.90 16.63
CA PRO A 84 -8.96 -3.82 16.04
C PRO A 84 -9.21 -2.65 16.98
N ASP A 85 -9.57 -2.93 18.22
CA ASP A 85 -9.86 -1.92 19.24
C ASP A 85 -8.61 -1.10 19.65
N ASN A 86 -7.44 -1.65 19.37
CA ASN A 86 -6.17 -1.00 19.66
C ASN A 86 -5.64 -0.14 18.51
N LEU A 87 -6.28 -0.19 17.33
CA LEU A 87 -5.79 0.58 16.18
C LEU A 87 -5.74 2.10 16.44
N PRO A 88 -6.77 2.73 17.03
CA PRO A 88 -6.71 4.16 17.38
C PRO A 88 -5.76 4.47 18.55
N VAL A 89 -5.44 3.47 19.39
CA VAL A 89 -4.42 3.63 20.42
C VAL A 89 -3.03 3.54 19.81
N PHE A 90 -2.82 2.61 18.87
CA PHE A 90 -1.57 2.46 18.15
C PHE A 90 -1.26 3.68 17.27
N TYR A 91 -2.29 4.21 16.58
CA TYR A 91 -2.18 5.42 15.75
C TYR A 91 -2.97 6.59 16.38
N PRO A 92 -2.34 7.43 17.23
CA PRO A 92 -3.01 8.57 17.83
C PRO A 92 -3.64 9.54 16.82
N ASP A 93 -3.13 9.60 15.59
CA ASP A 93 -3.70 10.40 14.50
C ASP A 93 -5.19 10.11 14.26
N LEU A 94 -5.63 8.85 14.47
CA LEU A 94 -7.02 8.44 14.26
C LEU A 94 -7.99 9.04 15.31
N ASN A 95 -7.47 9.60 16.39
CA ASN A 95 -8.26 10.28 17.41
C ASN A 95 -8.34 11.80 17.20
N ASP A 96 -7.66 12.36 16.19
CA ASP A 96 -7.75 13.79 15.87
C ASP A 96 -9.13 14.10 15.27
N ALA A 97 -9.89 15.01 15.88
CA ALA A 97 -11.22 15.37 15.43
C ALA A 97 -11.26 15.97 14.00
N ARG A 98 -10.11 16.40 13.48
CA ARG A 98 -9.97 16.87 12.10
C ARG A 98 -9.78 15.73 11.10
N PHE A 99 -9.46 14.52 11.59
CA PHE A 99 -9.30 13.34 10.75
C PHE A 99 -10.68 12.81 10.37
N ALA A 100 -11.18 13.23 9.23
CA ALA A 100 -12.50 12.88 8.74
C ALA A 100 -12.44 12.33 7.32
N SER A 101 -13.29 11.39 6.99
CA SER A 101 -13.40 10.79 5.66
C SER A 101 -14.88 10.53 5.33
N SER A 102 -15.24 10.69 4.05
CA SER A 102 -16.58 10.35 3.55
C SER A 102 -16.79 8.85 3.37
N LEU A 103 -15.70 8.07 3.24
CA LEU A 103 -15.73 6.63 3.07
C LEU A 103 -14.57 5.98 3.84
N VAL A 104 -14.88 4.92 4.57
CA VAL A 104 -13.88 4.12 5.27
C VAL A 104 -14.02 2.66 4.85
N VAL A 105 -12.94 2.10 4.30
CA VAL A 105 -12.81 0.66 4.06
C VAL A 105 -11.97 0.08 5.19
N PHE A 106 -12.47 -0.93 5.87
CA PHE A 106 -11.74 -1.53 6.99
C PHE A 106 -11.78 -3.06 6.95
N HIS A 107 -10.80 -3.69 7.60
CA HIS A 107 -10.71 -5.13 7.74
C HIS A 107 -10.01 -5.49 9.05
N GLN A 108 -10.56 -6.45 9.80
CA GLN A 108 -10.03 -6.87 11.10
C GLN A 108 -9.02 -8.00 11.04
N ARG A 109 -8.97 -8.75 9.94
CA ARG A 109 -8.23 -10.01 9.86
C ARG A 109 -7.21 -9.98 8.73
N PHE A 110 -6.21 -10.85 8.86
CA PHE A 110 -5.26 -11.17 7.82
C PHE A 110 -5.81 -12.26 6.91
N SER A 111 -5.19 -12.43 5.73
CA SER A 111 -5.41 -13.62 4.93
C SER A 111 -5.01 -14.86 5.74
N THR A 112 -5.86 -15.89 5.73
CA THR A 112 -5.62 -17.16 6.43
C THR A 112 -4.49 -17.98 5.82
N ASN A 113 -4.12 -17.69 4.58
CA ASN A 113 -3.15 -18.46 3.78
C ASN A 113 -1.74 -17.90 3.77
N THR A 114 -1.48 -16.80 4.51
CA THR A 114 -0.16 -16.19 4.58
C THR A 114 0.26 -15.98 6.03
N TRP A 115 1.57 -16.11 6.28
CA TRP A 115 2.12 -15.73 7.57
C TRP A 115 1.86 -14.23 7.81
N PRO A 116 1.34 -13.82 8.98
CA PRO A 116 1.05 -12.42 9.26
C PRO A 116 2.30 -11.53 9.12
N GLN A 117 2.17 -10.47 8.35
CA GLN A 117 3.21 -9.45 8.16
C GLN A 117 2.55 -8.07 8.10
N TRP A 118 3.24 -7.05 8.58
CA TRP A 118 2.74 -5.67 8.58
C TRP A 118 2.27 -5.22 7.20
N ARG A 119 3.05 -5.51 6.15
CA ARG A 119 2.71 -5.16 4.77
C ARG A 119 1.47 -5.87 4.23
N LEU A 120 1.14 -7.04 4.78
CA LEU A 120 0.00 -7.87 4.35
C LEU A 120 -1.27 -7.62 5.17
N ALA A 121 -1.21 -6.75 6.18
CA ALA A 121 -2.41 -6.29 6.87
C ALA A 121 -3.36 -5.63 5.87
N GLN A 122 -4.66 -5.91 6.02
CA GLN A 122 -5.69 -5.28 5.22
C GLN A 122 -6.27 -4.05 5.95
N PRO A 123 -6.95 -3.14 5.26
CA PRO A 123 -7.20 -3.15 3.82
C PRO A 123 -5.95 -2.83 2.99
N PHE A 124 -5.97 -3.22 1.74
CA PHE A 124 -5.08 -2.68 0.73
C PHE A 124 -5.59 -1.31 0.25
N ARG A 125 -5.02 -0.76 -0.82
CA ARG A 125 -5.31 0.60 -1.28
C ARG A 125 -6.81 0.85 -1.52
N TYR A 126 -7.48 -0.08 -2.23
CA TYR A 126 -8.91 0.00 -2.53
C TYR A 126 -9.69 -1.27 -2.15
N LEU A 127 -9.00 -2.29 -1.63
CA LEU A 127 -9.55 -3.61 -1.44
C LEU A 127 -9.47 -4.07 0.01
N ALA A 128 -10.60 -4.51 0.54
CA ALA A 128 -10.68 -5.36 1.72
C ALA A 128 -11.39 -6.66 1.33
N HIS A 129 -10.75 -7.80 1.51
CA HIS A 129 -11.23 -9.08 1.01
C HIS A 129 -11.05 -10.19 2.04
N ASN A 130 -12.13 -10.88 2.39
CA ASN A 130 -12.16 -11.90 3.44
C ASN A 130 -12.33 -13.32 2.87
N GLY A 131 -12.02 -13.54 1.63
CA GLY A 131 -12.06 -14.85 1.00
C GLY A 131 -10.71 -15.28 0.47
N GLU A 132 -10.71 -16.38 -0.26
CA GLU A 132 -9.56 -16.91 -0.95
C GLU A 132 -9.71 -16.69 -2.45
N ILE A 133 -8.67 -16.21 -3.10
CA ILE A 133 -8.60 -16.14 -4.54
C ILE A 133 -7.94 -17.42 -5.03
N ASN A 134 -8.76 -18.35 -5.49
CA ASN A 134 -8.29 -19.64 -5.98
C ASN A 134 -7.36 -19.48 -7.19
N THR A 135 -6.42 -20.40 -7.31
CA THR A 135 -5.49 -20.44 -8.44
C THR A 135 -4.65 -19.15 -8.60
N VAL A 136 -4.30 -18.50 -7.47
CA VAL A 136 -3.54 -17.23 -7.49
C VAL A 136 -2.26 -17.34 -8.31
N GLN A 137 -1.56 -18.48 -8.26
CA GLN A 137 -0.34 -18.70 -9.05
C GLN A 137 -0.64 -18.71 -10.56
N GLY A 138 -1.73 -19.35 -10.98
CA GLY A 138 -2.18 -19.31 -12.36
C GLY A 138 -2.53 -17.90 -12.82
N ASN A 139 -3.25 -17.14 -11.99
CA ASN A 139 -3.60 -15.74 -12.25
C ASN A 139 -2.37 -14.85 -12.36
N ARG A 140 -1.37 -15.02 -11.49
CA ARG A 140 -0.08 -14.32 -11.56
C ARG A 140 0.67 -14.64 -12.84
N ASN A 141 0.69 -15.92 -13.26
CA ASN A 141 1.33 -16.34 -14.50
C ASN A 141 0.62 -15.75 -15.72
N TRP A 142 -0.71 -15.73 -15.74
CA TRP A 142 -1.48 -15.08 -16.79
C TRP A 142 -1.26 -13.57 -16.86
N SER A 143 -1.21 -12.90 -15.70
CA SER A 143 -0.87 -11.47 -15.64
C SER A 143 0.50 -11.20 -16.26
N ARG A 144 1.51 -11.97 -15.85
CA ARG A 144 2.87 -11.86 -16.40
C ARG A 144 2.93 -12.11 -17.91
N ALA A 145 2.21 -13.13 -18.40
CA ALA A 145 2.18 -13.43 -19.84
C ALA A 145 1.54 -12.32 -20.66
N ARG A 146 0.60 -11.58 -20.07
CA ARG A 146 -0.14 -10.49 -20.75
C ARG A 146 0.48 -9.11 -20.58
N GLU A 147 1.24 -8.88 -19.51
CA GLU A 147 1.72 -7.53 -19.18
C GLU A 147 2.58 -6.90 -20.27
N GLN A 148 3.24 -7.71 -21.10
CA GLN A 148 4.00 -7.23 -22.27
C GLN A 148 3.10 -6.59 -23.35
N LYS A 149 1.81 -6.93 -23.35
CA LYS A 149 0.81 -6.37 -24.27
C LYS A 149 0.11 -5.14 -23.70
N PHE A 150 0.29 -4.85 -22.43
CA PHE A 150 -0.32 -3.68 -21.81
C PHE A 150 0.42 -2.44 -22.27
N ALA A 151 -0.32 -1.55 -22.88
CA ALA A 151 0.14 -0.26 -23.35
C ALA A 151 -0.96 0.78 -23.16
N THR A 152 -0.60 1.96 -22.73
CA THR A 152 -1.52 3.08 -22.61
C THR A 152 -0.78 4.40 -22.82
N PRO A 153 -1.38 5.37 -23.52
CA PRO A 153 -0.78 6.69 -23.66
C PRO A 153 -0.65 7.43 -22.31
N LEU A 154 -1.39 6.99 -21.29
CA LEU A 154 -1.36 7.59 -19.95
C LEU A 154 -0.07 7.23 -19.20
N ILE A 155 0.57 6.10 -19.51
CA ILE A 155 1.85 5.64 -18.97
C ILE A 155 2.72 5.18 -20.14
N PRO A 156 3.40 6.10 -20.83
CA PRO A 156 4.21 5.76 -22.00
C PRO A 156 5.37 4.80 -21.70
N ASP A 157 5.96 4.92 -20.50
CA ASP A 157 6.98 4.00 -20.01
C ASP A 157 6.35 2.95 -19.07
N MET A 158 5.85 1.87 -19.66
CA MET A 158 5.27 0.76 -18.90
C MET A 158 6.31 -0.01 -18.07
N ASP A 159 7.58 0.03 -18.43
CA ASP A 159 8.64 -0.65 -17.68
C ASP A 159 8.88 -0.01 -16.30
N ALA A 160 8.52 1.26 -16.15
CA ALA A 160 8.55 1.94 -14.86
C ALA A 160 7.67 1.26 -13.80
N ILE A 161 6.57 0.61 -14.21
CA ILE A 161 5.58 0.01 -13.29
C ILE A 161 5.56 -1.52 -13.31
N ARG A 162 6.20 -2.17 -14.29
CA ARG A 162 6.27 -3.65 -14.36
C ARG A 162 7.17 -4.24 -13.26
N PRO A 163 6.87 -5.44 -12.72
CA PRO A 163 5.65 -6.20 -12.97
C PRO A 163 4.44 -5.51 -12.35
N ILE A 164 3.28 -5.54 -13.05
CA ILE A 164 2.04 -4.93 -12.55
C ILE A 164 1.57 -5.69 -11.31
N VAL A 165 1.53 -7.01 -11.39
CA VAL A 165 1.19 -7.88 -10.27
C VAL A 165 2.45 -8.46 -9.64
N GLY A 166 2.63 -8.21 -8.35
CA GLY A 166 3.72 -8.78 -7.57
C GLY A 166 3.66 -10.31 -7.52
N THR A 167 4.83 -10.94 -7.51
CA THR A 167 4.96 -12.42 -7.43
C THR A 167 4.92 -12.92 -6.00
N LYS A 168 5.09 -12.05 -5.02
CA LYS A 168 5.12 -12.33 -3.58
C LYS A 168 3.90 -11.66 -2.91
N GLY A 169 3.53 -12.13 -1.73
CA GLY A 169 2.42 -11.58 -0.97
C GLY A 169 1.15 -12.41 -1.04
N SER A 170 0.06 -11.87 -0.49
CA SER A 170 -1.24 -12.55 -0.46
C SER A 170 -1.94 -12.51 -1.83
N ASP A 171 -2.97 -13.33 -1.96
CA ASP A 171 -3.91 -13.32 -3.08
C ASP A 171 -4.62 -11.98 -3.21
N SER A 172 -5.13 -11.45 -2.09
CA SER A 172 -5.80 -10.14 -2.04
C SER A 172 -4.87 -8.99 -2.43
N MET A 173 -3.58 -9.03 -2.02
CA MET A 173 -2.58 -8.08 -2.48
C MET A 173 -2.37 -8.15 -3.99
N SER A 174 -2.38 -9.36 -4.56
CA SER A 174 -2.24 -9.54 -6.02
C SER A 174 -3.44 -8.98 -6.78
N LEU A 175 -4.66 -9.12 -6.22
CA LEU A 175 -5.86 -8.52 -6.79
C LEU A 175 -5.81 -6.99 -6.70
N ASP A 176 -5.42 -6.42 -5.55
CA ASP A 176 -5.28 -4.97 -5.38
C ASP A 176 -4.27 -4.35 -6.37
N ASN A 177 -3.26 -5.11 -6.79
CA ASN A 177 -2.33 -4.63 -7.81
C ASN A 177 -2.96 -4.50 -9.21
N MET A 178 -4.10 -5.16 -9.46
CA MET A 178 -4.82 -5.11 -10.74
C MET A 178 -5.87 -4.00 -10.78
N VAL A 179 -6.29 -3.49 -9.63
CA VAL A 179 -7.25 -2.40 -9.46
C VAL A 179 -6.52 -1.06 -9.39
#